data_8a7156b89add2aae8373bca64f53220c
#
_entry.id   8a7156b89add2aae8373bca64f53220c
#
_cell.length_a   1.000
_cell.length_b   1.000
_cell.length_c   1.000
_cell.angle_alpha   90.00
_cell.angle_beta   90.00
_cell.angle_gamma   90.00
#
_symmetry.space_group_name_H-M   'P 1'
#
loop_
_entity.id
_entity.type
_entity.pdbx_description
1 polymer ?
#
loop_
_entity_poly.entity_id
_entity_poly.type
_entity_poly.pdbx_seq_one_letter_code
_entity_poly.pdbx_strand_id
1 'polypeptide(L)'
;SLHDFFFLKALDQTRPGGLVVGITSAGTIDKKGAITRAALAGKADLVAAFRLPSGAFEQYAGTSVVTDIIILKRRATAGDARSSGWLNSVEIDTKAGEKISVNEYFVKNPDNVLGTLNWGHGSTYGRPSMIVERPADLERRIRAIAATLKPVYEPRTTAAKTIQYVTNNTT
;
A
#
# COMPACT_ATOMS: atom_id res chain seq x y z
N SER A 1 12.46 -8.66 2.27
CA SER A 1 11.43 -9.53 2.89
C SER A 1 10.59 -10.21 1.82
N LEU A 2 9.84 -11.23 2.20
CA LEU A 2 8.92 -11.95 1.30
C LEU A 2 7.87 -11.01 0.70
N HIS A 3 7.32 -10.09 1.50
CA HIS A 3 6.35 -9.09 1.05
C HIS A 3 6.93 -8.20 -0.05
N ASP A 4 8.17 -7.76 0.11
CA ASP A 4 8.87 -6.91 -0.86
C ASP A 4 9.01 -7.62 -2.21
N PHE A 5 9.37 -8.91 -2.16
CA PHE A 5 9.46 -9.75 -3.36
C PHE A 5 8.13 -9.83 -4.11
N PHE A 6 7.03 -10.08 -3.38
CA PHE A 6 5.71 -10.19 -4.00
C PHE A 6 5.24 -8.87 -4.65
N PHE A 7 5.48 -7.73 -4.03
CA PHE A 7 5.16 -6.44 -4.65
C PHE A 7 5.96 -6.19 -5.92
N LEU A 8 7.28 -6.45 -5.91
CA LEU A 8 8.13 -6.32 -7.10
C LEU A 8 7.67 -7.27 -8.21
N LYS A 9 7.39 -8.53 -7.86
CA LYS A 9 6.90 -9.53 -8.81
C LYS A 9 5.54 -9.17 -9.39
N ALA A 10 4.61 -8.69 -8.56
CA ALA A 10 3.29 -8.23 -9.00
C ALA A 10 3.41 -7.06 -9.99
N LEU A 11 4.28 -6.09 -9.70
CA LEU A 11 4.55 -4.99 -10.63
C LEU A 11 5.12 -5.48 -11.96
N ASP A 12 6.04 -6.46 -11.94
CA ASP A 12 6.63 -7.02 -13.17
C ASP A 12 5.57 -7.74 -14.04
N GLN A 13 4.55 -8.31 -13.43
CA GLN A 13 3.44 -8.97 -14.12
C GLN A 13 2.31 -8.02 -14.50
N THR A 14 2.30 -6.81 -13.98
CA THR A 14 1.26 -5.81 -14.26
C THR A 14 1.64 -5.02 -15.51
N ARG A 15 0.68 -4.78 -16.41
CA ARG A 15 0.91 -3.91 -17.57
C ARG A 15 1.19 -2.45 -17.15
N PRO A 16 1.88 -1.65 -17.98
CA PRO A 16 1.96 -0.20 -17.78
C PRO A 16 0.57 0.43 -17.59
N GLY A 17 0.45 1.38 -16.67
CA GLY A 17 -0.82 2.02 -16.29
C GLY A 17 -1.76 1.14 -15.43
N GLY A 18 -1.42 -0.12 -15.21
CA GLY A 18 -2.17 -1.03 -14.33
C GLY A 18 -1.89 -0.78 -12.86
N LEU A 19 -2.77 -1.28 -12.00
CA LEU A 19 -2.69 -1.13 -10.55
C LEU A 19 -2.26 -2.43 -9.88
N VAL A 20 -1.45 -2.30 -8.84
CA VAL A 20 -1.17 -3.34 -7.85
C VAL A 20 -1.70 -2.84 -6.51
N VAL A 21 -2.61 -3.60 -5.92
CA VAL A 21 -3.15 -3.33 -4.59
C VAL A 21 -2.79 -4.49 -3.69
N GLY A 22 -2.17 -4.21 -2.57
CA GLY A 22 -1.78 -5.24 -1.62
C GLY A 22 -1.96 -4.80 -0.18
N ILE A 23 -2.20 -5.79 0.69
CA ILE A 23 -2.22 -5.63 2.14
C ILE A 23 -0.94 -6.25 2.68
N THR A 24 -0.23 -5.51 3.52
CA THR A 24 1.04 -5.95 4.08
C THR A 24 1.23 -5.41 5.49
N SER A 25 2.21 -5.92 6.21
CA SER A 25 2.60 -5.33 7.49
C SER A 25 3.22 -3.94 7.30
N ALA A 26 3.07 -3.05 8.27
CA ALA A 26 3.64 -1.70 8.28
C ALA A 26 5.16 -1.69 7.98
N GLY A 27 5.86 -2.76 8.33
CA GLY A 27 7.30 -2.90 8.05
C GLY A 27 7.68 -2.82 6.57
N THR A 28 6.78 -3.05 5.63
CA THR A 28 7.08 -2.89 4.19
C THR A 28 7.39 -1.43 3.85
N ILE A 29 6.63 -0.51 4.41
CA ILE A 29 6.77 0.93 4.15
C ILE A 29 7.68 1.62 5.19
N ASP A 30 7.68 1.17 6.45
CA ASP A 30 8.36 1.85 7.58
C ASP A 30 9.81 1.43 7.82
N LYS A 31 10.32 0.40 7.16
CA LYS A 31 11.73 0.00 7.34
C LYS A 31 12.69 1.17 7.16
N LYS A 32 13.70 1.27 8.04
CA LYS A 32 14.74 2.30 7.94
C LYS A 32 15.49 2.23 6.58
N GLY A 33 15.73 1.03 6.05
CA GLY A 33 16.37 0.85 4.74
C GLY A 33 15.41 1.14 3.58
N ALA A 34 15.81 2.03 2.66
CA ALA A 34 14.98 2.47 1.53
C ALA A 34 15.10 1.59 0.27
N ILE A 35 15.96 0.57 0.23
CA ILE A 35 16.32 -0.18 -0.99
C ILE A 35 15.07 -0.73 -1.70
N THR A 36 14.19 -1.39 -0.97
CA THR A 36 12.98 -1.96 -1.58
C THR A 36 12.04 -0.89 -2.07
N ARG A 37 11.84 0.17 -1.25
CA ARG A 37 10.97 1.29 -1.66
C ARG A 37 11.52 2.01 -2.88
N ALA A 38 12.84 2.18 -2.99
CA ALA A 38 13.48 2.74 -4.17
C ALA A 38 13.25 1.87 -5.41
N ALA A 39 13.36 0.54 -5.28
CA ALA A 39 13.08 -0.39 -6.37
C ALA A 39 11.61 -0.35 -6.82
N LEU A 40 10.67 -0.28 -5.88
CA LEU A 40 9.25 -0.12 -6.18
C LEU A 40 8.96 1.24 -6.82
N ALA A 41 9.47 2.32 -6.24
CA ALA A 41 9.28 3.68 -6.72
C ALA A 41 9.93 3.93 -8.10
N GLY A 42 10.97 3.19 -8.45
CA GLY A 42 11.53 3.20 -9.81
C GLY A 42 10.58 2.61 -10.86
N LYS A 43 9.69 1.71 -10.46
CA LYS A 43 8.76 0.99 -11.35
C LYS A 43 7.32 1.51 -11.31
N ALA A 44 6.92 2.15 -10.22
CA ALA A 44 5.53 2.52 -9.97
C ALA A 44 5.41 3.82 -9.17
N ASP A 45 4.28 4.49 -9.34
CA ASP A 45 3.85 5.59 -8.49
C ASP A 45 3.04 5.04 -7.32
N LEU A 46 3.28 5.56 -6.10
CA LEU A 46 2.40 5.34 -4.97
C LEU A 46 1.15 6.19 -5.15
N VAL A 47 0.04 5.56 -5.48
CA VAL A 47 -1.27 6.23 -5.61
C VAL A 47 -1.79 6.63 -4.24
N ALA A 48 -1.79 5.66 -3.32
CA ALA A 48 -2.17 5.86 -1.93
C ALA A 48 -1.64 4.70 -1.06
N ALA A 49 -1.47 4.98 0.23
CA ALA A 49 -1.34 3.97 1.26
C ALA A 49 -2.26 4.33 2.43
N PHE A 50 -2.86 3.32 3.06
CA PHE A 50 -3.73 3.48 4.22
C PHE A 50 -3.28 2.56 5.32
N ARG A 51 -3.04 3.12 6.50
CA ARG A 51 -2.67 2.37 7.69
C ARG A 51 -3.90 2.01 8.50
N LEU A 52 -4.12 0.73 8.70
CA LEU A 52 -5.27 0.20 9.40
C LEU A 52 -5.03 0.12 10.91
N PRO A 53 -6.08 0.15 11.73
CA PRO A 53 -5.97 -0.12 13.15
C PRO A 53 -5.35 -1.49 13.42
N SER A 54 -4.61 -1.61 14.54
CA SER A 54 -4.10 -2.89 15.02
C SER A 54 -5.23 -3.90 15.15
N GLY A 55 -4.96 -5.15 14.80
CA GLY A 55 -5.98 -6.21 14.85
C GLY A 55 -7.06 -6.14 13.76
N ALA A 56 -6.89 -5.30 12.73
CA ALA A 56 -7.87 -5.22 11.62
C ALA A 56 -8.14 -6.59 10.95
N PHE A 57 -7.16 -7.50 10.99
CA PHE A 57 -7.25 -8.87 10.47
C PHE A 57 -7.11 -9.96 11.55
N GLU A 58 -7.21 -9.62 12.82
CA GLU A 58 -7.05 -10.57 13.91
C GLU A 58 -8.02 -11.75 13.80
N GLN A 59 -9.27 -11.46 13.44
CA GLN A 59 -10.34 -12.44 13.25
C GLN A 59 -10.05 -13.44 12.12
N TYR A 60 -9.29 -13.01 11.10
CA TYR A 60 -9.05 -13.80 9.88
C TYR A 60 -7.64 -14.38 9.83
N ALA A 61 -6.67 -13.69 10.41
CA ALA A 61 -5.26 -14.05 10.31
C ALA A 61 -4.60 -14.32 11.68
N GLY A 62 -5.34 -14.21 12.78
CA GLY A 62 -4.82 -14.44 14.15
C GLY A 62 -3.67 -13.52 14.52
N THR A 63 -3.60 -12.33 13.93
CA THR A 63 -2.50 -11.39 14.16
C THR A 63 -3.00 -9.98 14.45
N SER A 64 -2.39 -9.34 15.43
CA SER A 64 -2.66 -7.94 15.83
C SER A 64 -1.67 -6.94 15.25
N VAL A 65 -0.82 -7.35 14.30
CA VAL A 65 0.14 -6.45 13.67
C VAL A 65 -0.55 -5.32 12.92
N VAL A 66 0.11 -4.15 12.90
CA VAL A 66 -0.33 -3.02 12.07
C VAL A 66 -0.14 -3.38 10.60
N THR A 67 -1.18 -3.18 9.81
CA THR A 67 -1.19 -3.48 8.38
C THR A 67 -1.48 -2.23 7.57
N ASP A 68 -0.89 -2.19 6.38
CA ASP A 68 -1.08 -1.14 5.39
C ASP A 68 -1.72 -1.71 4.13
N ILE A 69 -2.68 -0.98 3.56
CA ILE A 69 -3.13 -1.15 2.18
C ILE A 69 -2.25 -0.24 1.32
N ILE A 70 -1.59 -0.80 0.31
CA ILE A 70 -0.71 -0.07 -0.60
C ILE A 70 -1.28 -0.17 -2.01
N ILE A 71 -1.44 0.96 -2.68
CA ILE A 71 -1.92 1.08 -4.06
C ILE A 71 -0.81 1.67 -4.91
N LEU A 72 -0.31 0.87 -5.85
CA LEU A 72 0.76 1.26 -6.78
C LEU A 72 0.22 1.27 -8.21
N LYS A 73 0.57 2.30 -8.99
CA LYS A 73 0.31 2.34 -10.44
C LYS A 73 1.61 2.08 -11.18
N ARG A 74 1.64 1.04 -12.02
CA ARG A 74 2.81 0.73 -12.84
C ARG A 74 3.09 1.82 -13.85
N ARG A 75 4.33 2.34 -13.88
CA ARG A 75 4.79 3.28 -14.90
C ARG A 75 5.05 2.58 -16.23
N ALA A 76 4.93 3.30 -17.34
CA ALA A 76 5.32 2.82 -18.66
C ALA A 76 6.85 2.72 -18.79
N THR A 77 7.57 3.66 -18.18
CA THR A 77 9.04 3.72 -18.16
C THR A 77 9.52 3.82 -16.71
N ALA A 78 10.74 3.38 -16.47
CA ALA A 78 11.37 3.58 -15.17
C ALA A 78 11.50 5.08 -14.86
N GLY A 79 11.26 5.45 -13.60
CA GLY A 79 11.31 6.82 -13.12
C GLY A 79 12.35 7.02 -12.01
N ASP A 80 12.60 8.28 -11.66
CA ASP A 80 13.44 8.60 -10.51
C ASP A 80 12.69 8.31 -9.21
N ALA A 81 13.18 7.34 -8.46
CA ALA A 81 12.62 6.98 -7.17
C ALA A 81 12.71 8.12 -6.14
N ARG A 82 13.70 9.00 -6.24
CA ARG A 82 13.96 10.06 -5.25
C ARG A 82 12.84 11.09 -5.14
N SER A 83 12.09 11.31 -6.21
CA SER A 83 10.95 12.23 -6.24
C SER A 83 9.65 11.65 -5.71
N SER A 84 9.63 10.39 -5.29
CA SER A 84 8.39 9.67 -4.95
C SER A 84 7.73 10.12 -3.64
N GLY A 85 8.49 10.73 -2.70
CA GLY A 85 7.94 11.26 -1.44
C GLY A 85 7.53 10.22 -0.40
N TRP A 86 7.99 8.95 -0.57
CA TRP A 86 7.70 7.83 0.35
C TRP A 86 8.90 6.89 0.56
N LEU A 87 10.11 7.37 0.21
CA LEU A 87 11.31 6.54 0.36
C LEU A 87 11.79 6.45 1.82
N ASN A 88 11.62 7.53 2.57
CA ASN A 88 12.23 7.67 3.88
C ASN A 88 11.24 7.38 5.00
N SER A 89 11.78 6.93 6.12
CA SER A 89 11.04 6.83 7.38
C SER A 89 11.62 7.85 8.35
N VAL A 90 10.76 8.44 9.16
CA VAL A 90 11.09 9.42 10.19
C VAL A 90 10.69 8.88 11.55
N GLU A 91 11.37 9.32 12.60
CA GLU A 91 10.98 8.99 13.97
C GLU A 91 10.00 10.04 14.48
N ILE A 92 8.90 9.58 15.03
CA ILE A 92 7.88 10.41 15.69
C ILE A 92 7.70 9.96 17.12
N ASP A 93 7.42 10.93 18.02
CA ASP A 93 7.12 10.64 19.42
C ASP A 93 5.69 10.15 19.58
N THR A 94 5.49 9.12 20.39
CA THR A 94 4.17 8.62 20.76
C THR A 94 3.70 9.28 22.05
N LYS A 95 2.40 9.17 22.36
CA LYS A 95 1.86 9.62 23.65
C LYS A 95 2.49 8.90 24.85
N ALA A 96 2.99 7.69 24.64
CA ALA A 96 3.68 6.90 25.66
C ALA A 96 5.14 7.34 25.88
N GLY A 97 5.63 8.35 25.14
CA GLY A 97 7.01 8.85 25.23
C GLY A 97 8.04 8.01 24.46
N GLU A 98 7.61 6.98 23.77
CA GLU A 98 8.47 6.14 22.93
C GLU A 98 8.53 6.68 21.50
N LYS A 99 9.64 6.42 20.81
CA LYS A 99 9.80 6.77 19.39
C LYS A 99 9.44 5.62 18.49
N ILE A 100 8.66 5.91 17.46
CA ILE A 100 8.33 4.96 16.41
C ILE A 100 8.81 5.47 15.05
N SER A 101 9.25 4.53 14.21
CA SER A 101 9.63 4.83 12.82
C SER A 101 8.39 4.73 11.94
N VAL A 102 8.07 5.81 11.24
CA VAL A 102 6.90 5.91 10.35
C VAL A 102 7.35 6.46 9.01
N ASN A 103 6.80 5.96 7.92
CA ASN A 103 7.12 6.47 6.60
C ASN A 103 6.69 7.94 6.45
N GLU A 104 7.55 8.74 5.78
CA GLU A 104 7.27 10.15 5.49
C GLU A 104 5.93 10.39 4.79
N TYR A 105 5.44 9.40 4.04
CA TYR A 105 4.13 9.46 3.40
C TYR A 105 3.00 9.66 4.42
N PHE A 106 2.98 8.91 5.50
CA PHE A 106 1.93 9.02 6.52
C PHE A 106 2.05 10.31 7.35
N VAL A 107 3.27 10.85 7.49
CA VAL A 107 3.46 12.15 8.13
C VAL A 107 2.88 13.28 7.28
N LYS A 108 3.04 13.18 5.95
CA LYS A 108 2.47 14.14 4.99
C LYS A 108 0.96 13.94 4.75
N ASN A 109 0.45 12.73 4.99
CA ASN A 109 -0.93 12.35 4.78
C ASN A 109 -1.51 11.70 6.07
N PRO A 110 -1.66 12.47 7.16
CA PRO A 110 -2.06 11.93 8.46
C PRO A 110 -3.46 11.30 8.44
N ASP A 111 -4.37 11.77 7.60
CA ASP A 111 -5.72 11.22 7.45
C ASP A 111 -5.71 9.78 6.87
N ASN A 112 -4.62 9.38 6.23
CA ASN A 112 -4.44 8.03 5.72
C ASN A 112 -4.06 7.03 6.83
N VAL A 113 -3.78 7.49 8.04
CA VAL A 113 -3.70 6.66 9.24
C VAL A 113 -5.09 6.57 9.87
N LEU A 114 -5.71 5.40 9.76
CA LEU A 114 -7.10 5.17 10.17
C LEU A 114 -7.26 4.92 11.68
N GLY A 115 -6.50 5.63 12.47
CA GLY A 115 -6.49 5.54 13.92
C GLY A 115 -5.46 6.46 14.54
N THR A 116 -5.11 6.20 15.79
CA THR A 116 -4.07 6.96 16.51
C THR A 116 -2.83 6.10 16.66
N LEU A 117 -1.69 6.59 16.15
CA LEU A 117 -0.40 5.94 16.34
C LEU A 117 0.04 6.02 17.80
N ASN A 118 0.45 4.89 18.35
CA ASN A 118 0.94 4.79 19.72
C ASN A 118 1.95 3.65 19.87
N TRP A 119 2.45 3.46 21.08
CA TRP A 119 3.32 2.37 21.49
C TRP A 119 2.62 1.48 22.50
N GLY A 120 2.61 0.18 22.29
CA GLY A 120 1.91 -0.73 23.19
C GLY A 120 2.07 -2.20 22.83
N HIS A 121 1.32 -3.05 23.52
CA HIS A 121 1.28 -4.49 23.27
C HIS A 121 0.27 -4.81 22.19
N GLY A 122 0.72 -4.90 20.96
CA GLY A 122 -0.11 -5.22 19.78
C GLY A 122 0.51 -6.26 18.88
N SER A 123 1.68 -6.81 19.23
CA SER A 123 2.32 -7.84 18.41
C SER A 123 2.07 -9.24 18.96
N THR A 124 1.99 -10.22 18.05
CA THR A 124 1.86 -11.65 18.35
C THR A 124 3.00 -12.20 19.24
N TYR A 125 4.11 -11.45 19.35
CA TYR A 125 5.30 -11.88 20.11
C TYR A 125 5.38 -11.28 21.52
N GLY A 126 4.32 -10.63 22.02
CA GLY A 126 4.26 -10.12 23.38
C GLY A 126 5.21 -8.96 23.70
N ARG A 127 5.94 -8.44 22.70
CA ARG A 127 6.81 -7.27 22.87
C ARG A 127 6.07 -5.99 22.49
N PRO A 128 6.28 -4.89 23.23
CA PRO A 128 5.73 -3.61 22.82
C PRO A 128 6.23 -3.22 21.43
N SER A 129 5.35 -2.65 20.64
CA SER A 129 5.62 -2.19 19.28
C SER A 129 4.68 -1.04 18.91
N MET A 130 4.87 -0.49 17.72
CA MET A 130 3.89 0.44 17.16
C MET A 130 2.52 -0.22 17.10
N ILE A 131 1.52 0.47 17.61
CA ILE A 131 0.11 0.14 17.47
C ILE A 131 -0.63 1.29 16.82
N VAL A 132 -1.79 0.98 16.24
CA VAL A 132 -2.77 1.96 15.77
C VAL A 132 -4.07 1.71 16.53
N GLU A 133 -4.42 2.63 17.41
CA GLU A 133 -5.65 2.56 18.19
C GLU A 133 -6.86 2.73 17.27
N ARG A 134 -7.83 1.84 17.41
CA ARG A 134 -9.05 1.86 16.59
C ARG A 134 -9.96 3.03 16.99
N PRO A 135 -10.32 3.94 16.06
CA PRO A 135 -11.28 5.00 16.34
C PRO A 135 -12.70 4.45 16.34
N ALA A 136 -13.59 5.10 17.10
CA ALA A 136 -15.02 4.73 17.13
C ALA A 136 -15.70 4.92 15.77
N ASP A 137 -15.20 5.85 14.95
CA ASP A 137 -15.78 6.25 13.67
C ASP A 137 -15.01 5.68 12.44
N LEU A 138 -14.35 4.53 12.59
CA LEU A 138 -13.51 3.92 11.56
C LEU A 138 -14.22 3.82 10.20
N GLU A 139 -15.45 3.35 10.18
CA GLU A 139 -16.20 3.18 8.92
C GLU A 139 -16.41 4.52 8.20
N ARG A 140 -16.75 5.57 8.95
CA ARG A 140 -16.88 6.92 8.41
C ARG A 140 -15.56 7.41 7.79
N ARG A 141 -14.43 7.18 8.47
CA ARG A 141 -13.09 7.54 7.97
C ARG A 141 -12.74 6.79 6.71
N ILE A 142 -13.00 5.48 6.65
CA ILE A 142 -12.78 4.67 5.44
C ILE A 142 -13.59 5.21 4.27
N ARG A 143 -14.90 5.51 4.48
CA ARG A 143 -15.76 6.07 3.43
C ARG A 143 -15.28 7.45 2.96
N ALA A 144 -14.87 8.32 3.88
CA ALA A 144 -14.34 9.64 3.56
C ALA A 144 -13.07 9.55 2.70
N ILE A 145 -12.12 8.69 3.06
CA ILE A 145 -10.89 8.47 2.29
C ILE A 145 -11.18 7.85 0.93
N ALA A 146 -12.06 6.85 0.87
CA ALA A 146 -12.44 6.23 -0.40
C ALA A 146 -13.02 7.27 -1.39
N ALA A 147 -13.78 8.24 -0.88
CA ALA A 147 -14.33 9.32 -1.69
C ALA A 147 -13.27 10.30 -2.24
N THR A 148 -12.10 10.38 -1.62
CA THR A 148 -11.00 11.25 -2.10
C THR A 148 -10.14 10.59 -3.17
N LEU A 149 -10.22 9.26 -3.33
CA LEU A 149 -9.45 8.53 -4.32
C LEU A 149 -9.93 8.88 -5.73
N LYS A 150 -9.03 9.47 -6.51
CA LYS A 150 -9.32 9.74 -7.92
C LYS A 150 -9.12 8.48 -8.76
N PRO A 151 -9.94 8.25 -9.80
CA PRO A 151 -9.70 7.18 -10.75
C PRO A 151 -8.34 7.38 -11.43
N VAL A 152 -7.41 6.46 -11.20
CA VAL A 152 -6.07 6.50 -11.81
C VAL A 152 -5.82 5.31 -12.74
N TYR A 153 -6.77 4.37 -12.80
CA TYR A 153 -6.71 3.21 -13.66
C TYR A 153 -6.89 3.62 -15.13
N GLU A 154 -6.00 3.14 -15.98
CA GLU A 154 -6.10 3.31 -17.43
C GLU A 154 -6.69 2.04 -18.04
N PRO A 155 -7.92 2.09 -18.61
CA PRO A 155 -8.52 0.94 -19.26
C PRO A 155 -7.61 0.41 -20.37
N ARG A 156 -7.57 -0.92 -20.53
CA ARG A 156 -6.88 -1.52 -21.67
C ARG A 156 -7.65 -1.19 -22.94
N THR A 157 -7.02 -0.50 -23.86
CA THR A 157 -7.56 -0.33 -25.21
C THR A 157 -7.44 -1.69 -25.90
N THR A 158 -8.48 -2.49 -25.85
CA THR A 158 -8.59 -3.69 -26.68
C THR A 158 -8.99 -3.20 -28.07
N ALA A 159 -8.05 -3.21 -29.02
CA ALA A 159 -8.46 -3.24 -30.40
C ALA A 159 -9.39 -4.45 -30.57
N ALA A 160 -10.63 -4.21 -30.98
CA ALA A 160 -11.58 -5.28 -31.23
C ALA A 160 -10.92 -6.22 -32.26
N LYS A 161 -10.54 -7.43 -31.85
CA LYS A 161 -10.19 -8.47 -32.78
C LYS A 161 -11.47 -8.85 -33.48
N THR A 162 -11.68 -8.33 -34.68
CA THR A 162 -12.72 -8.81 -35.59
C THR A 162 -12.36 -10.23 -35.93
N ILE A 163 -13.09 -11.21 -35.36
CA ILE A 163 -13.00 -12.59 -35.76
C ILE A 163 -13.67 -12.68 -37.15
N GLN A 164 -12.85 -12.78 -38.20
CA GLN A 164 -13.36 -13.10 -39.54
C GLN A 164 -13.68 -14.60 -39.56
N TYR A 165 -14.94 -14.92 -39.60
CA TYR A 165 -15.38 -16.27 -39.90
C TYR A 165 -15.19 -16.51 -41.40
N VAL A 166 -14.27 -17.40 -41.74
CA VAL A 166 -14.17 -17.93 -43.12
C VAL A 166 -15.33 -18.88 -43.29
N THR A 167 -16.39 -18.45 -43.97
CA THR A 167 -17.45 -19.34 -44.44
C THR A 167 -16.92 -20.10 -45.65
N ASN A 168 -16.51 -21.32 -45.46
CA ASN A 168 -16.27 -22.23 -46.58
C ASN A 168 -17.61 -22.57 -47.22
N ASN A 169 -17.98 -21.85 -48.25
CA ASN A 169 -19.04 -22.31 -49.17
C ASN A 169 -18.41 -23.39 -50.04
N THR A 170 -18.69 -24.64 -49.70
CA THR A 170 -18.50 -25.79 -50.60
C THR A 170 -19.77 -25.92 -51.39
N THR A 171 -19.74 -25.56 -52.66
CA THR A 171 -20.69 -25.98 -53.69
C THR A 171 -20.28 -27.36 -54.17
#